data_43d741bddf532be3ef5cb8de616c73c2
#
_entry.id   43d741bddf532be3ef5cb8de616c73c2
#
_cell.length_a   1.000
_cell.length_b   1.000
_cell.length_c   1.000
_cell.angle_alpha   90.00
_cell.angle_beta   90.00
_cell.angle_gamma   90.00
#
_symmetry.space_group_name_H-M   'P 1'
#
loop_
_entity.id
_entity.type
_entity.pdbx_description
1 polymer ?
#
loop_
_entity_poly.entity_id
_entity_poly.type
_entity_poly.pdbx_seq_one_letter_code
_entity_poly.pdbx_strand_id
1 'polypeptide(L)'
;MKWTVYDEDVLPLWVAETDFDTCPTVKQAIQSGVDREYFGYERRNGSVEKALAGFLSRRFDWQIDPTWVRLVPDVVKGVAAAIDELTPQGSDVIVPVPSYHPFFDVPSAVNRPKVEVEMTKRGNKSPQGAEDTEEWGFDYEALEAAFASSENPAGVGAMIVCNPYNPLGRAWRPEELAKLVELAEKYNVRLISDEIHAPVVYAPHKHTPLATLGEAAARVTVTVLATSKGWNTAGLHCAQMIFTNPDDRAVMAKVSPLRTGSSSTLGQVAAEAAYTNGEAWLDNELEYLQGNLDLLERRLPEVLPGAKFTRPEASFLLWVDLSAVPGLEESPGKKLLEGAHVAFNEGTMFGTQGAGHVRINFGTSREILNATLDRIAEFAKTNLNG
;
A
#
# COMPACT_ATOMS: atom_id res chain seq x y z
N MET A 1 -8.94 -4.98 -15.89
CA MET A 1 -8.55 -3.56 -15.81
C MET A 1 -7.14 -3.34 -16.31
N LYS A 2 -6.11 -3.99 -15.75
CA LYS A 2 -4.70 -3.77 -16.10
C LYS A 2 -4.42 -3.87 -17.61
N TRP A 3 -4.90 -4.92 -18.26
CA TRP A 3 -4.66 -5.26 -19.67
C TRP A 3 -5.74 -4.77 -20.65
N THR A 4 -6.72 -3.98 -20.20
CA THR A 4 -7.88 -3.61 -21.02
C THR A 4 -8.15 -2.09 -21.09
N VAL A 5 -7.29 -1.28 -20.48
CA VAL A 5 -7.43 0.20 -20.45
C VAL A 5 -6.69 0.84 -21.62
N TYR A 6 -5.54 0.26 -21.98
CA TYR A 6 -4.70 0.72 -23.08
C TYR A 6 -4.84 -0.21 -24.30
N ASP A 7 -4.32 0.23 -25.44
CA ASP A 7 -4.27 -0.55 -26.66
C ASP A 7 -3.41 -1.83 -26.46
N GLU A 8 -3.65 -2.86 -27.28
CA GLU A 8 -3.05 -4.20 -27.11
C GLU A 8 -1.51 -4.20 -27.21
N ASP A 9 -0.92 -3.21 -27.86
CA ASP A 9 0.53 -3.07 -28.01
C ASP A 9 1.21 -2.37 -26.81
N VAL A 10 0.45 -1.83 -25.85
CA VAL A 10 0.98 -1.18 -24.65
C VAL A 10 1.23 -2.20 -23.56
N LEU A 11 2.44 -2.19 -22.98
CA LEU A 11 2.77 -3.00 -21.80
C LEU A 11 2.33 -2.26 -20.51
N PRO A 12 1.33 -2.80 -19.77
CA PRO A 12 0.74 -2.11 -18.63
C PRO A 12 1.44 -2.45 -17.31
N LEU A 13 2.29 -1.56 -16.82
CA LEU A 13 2.96 -1.67 -15.52
C LEU A 13 2.51 -0.54 -14.56
N TRP A 14 1.25 -0.17 -14.59
CA TRP A 14 0.68 0.98 -13.87
C TRP A 14 -0.14 0.61 -12.63
N VAL A 15 -1.11 -0.30 -12.74
CA VAL A 15 -1.99 -0.67 -11.62
C VAL A 15 -1.32 -1.70 -10.71
N ALA A 16 -1.55 -1.58 -9.39
CA ALA A 16 -0.95 -2.47 -8.39
C ALA A 16 -1.70 -3.82 -8.31
N GLU A 17 -1.63 -4.59 -9.40
CA GLU A 17 -2.05 -5.99 -9.55
C GLU A 17 -0.88 -6.80 -10.09
N THR A 18 -0.73 -8.05 -9.68
CA THR A 18 0.29 -8.94 -10.24
C THR A 18 -0.25 -9.72 -11.45
N ASP A 19 0.65 -10.18 -12.33
CA ASP A 19 0.30 -10.99 -13.51
C ASP A 19 0.57 -12.48 -13.27
N PHE A 20 0.72 -12.90 -12.03
CA PHE A 20 0.99 -14.28 -11.66
C PHE A 20 -0.30 -15.10 -11.59
N ASP A 21 -0.16 -16.40 -11.77
CA ASP A 21 -1.26 -17.33 -11.55
C ASP A 21 -1.81 -17.20 -10.14
N THR A 22 -3.12 -17.32 -10.01
CA THR A 22 -3.77 -17.29 -8.68
C THR A 22 -3.25 -18.43 -7.81
N CYS A 23 -2.95 -18.13 -6.55
CA CYS A 23 -2.58 -19.12 -5.54
C CYS A 23 -3.51 -20.36 -5.61
N PRO A 24 -2.97 -21.58 -5.81
CA PRO A 24 -3.79 -22.77 -6.04
C PRO A 24 -4.82 -23.04 -4.95
N THR A 25 -4.47 -22.83 -3.68
CA THR A 25 -5.40 -23.02 -2.54
C THR A 25 -6.53 -21.99 -2.57
N VAL A 26 -6.25 -20.75 -2.95
CA VAL A 26 -7.25 -19.70 -3.13
C VAL A 26 -8.18 -20.03 -4.30
N LYS A 27 -7.61 -20.41 -5.46
CA LYS A 27 -8.38 -20.81 -6.65
C LYS A 27 -9.32 -21.99 -6.37
N GLN A 28 -8.80 -23.01 -5.68
CA GLN A 28 -9.59 -24.19 -5.30
C GLN A 28 -10.73 -23.83 -4.32
N ALA A 29 -10.46 -22.95 -3.36
CA ALA A 29 -11.48 -22.52 -2.40
C ALA A 29 -12.60 -21.73 -3.10
N ILE A 30 -12.26 -20.82 -4.02
CA ILE A 30 -13.25 -20.07 -4.83
C ILE A 30 -14.07 -21.06 -5.67
N GLN A 31 -13.43 -22.01 -6.37
CA GLN A 31 -14.14 -23.02 -7.17
C GLN A 31 -15.12 -23.82 -6.31
N SER A 32 -14.70 -24.27 -5.12
CA SER A 32 -15.57 -24.95 -4.18
C SER A 32 -16.74 -24.07 -3.72
N GLY A 33 -16.52 -22.78 -3.57
CA GLY A 33 -17.59 -21.81 -3.25
C GLY A 33 -18.61 -21.69 -4.38
N VAL A 34 -18.13 -21.67 -5.63
CA VAL A 34 -18.98 -21.67 -6.83
C VAL A 34 -19.77 -22.97 -6.94
N ASP A 35 -19.14 -24.12 -6.78
CA ASP A 35 -19.77 -25.45 -6.85
C ASP A 35 -20.86 -25.63 -5.77
N ARG A 36 -20.72 -24.95 -4.64
CA ARG A 36 -21.69 -24.92 -3.54
C ARG A 36 -22.68 -23.78 -3.62
N GLU A 37 -22.64 -22.98 -4.70
CA GLU A 37 -23.54 -21.85 -4.94
C GLU A 37 -23.53 -20.81 -3.79
N TYR A 38 -22.35 -20.46 -3.28
CA TYR A 38 -22.18 -19.45 -2.23
C TYR A 38 -22.40 -18.03 -2.74
N PHE A 39 -23.58 -17.75 -3.28
CA PHE A 39 -23.98 -16.47 -3.87
C PHE A 39 -24.96 -15.67 -3.00
N GLY A 40 -25.29 -16.17 -1.82
CA GLY A 40 -26.19 -15.51 -0.88
C GLY A 40 -25.50 -14.40 -0.07
N TYR A 41 -26.11 -14.06 1.06
CA TYR A 41 -25.56 -13.06 1.97
C TYR A 41 -24.20 -13.49 2.56
N GLU A 42 -23.43 -12.50 3.01
CA GLU A 42 -22.11 -12.71 3.62
C GLU A 42 -22.14 -13.76 4.74
N ARG A 43 -21.06 -14.52 4.84
CA ARG A 43 -20.87 -15.52 5.90
C ARG A 43 -20.50 -14.79 7.20
N ARG A 44 -21.19 -15.07 8.29
CA ARG A 44 -20.93 -14.48 9.61
C ARG A 44 -20.49 -15.57 10.61
N ASN A 45 -19.56 -16.43 10.20
CA ASN A 45 -19.09 -17.57 10.99
C ASN A 45 -17.73 -17.34 11.67
N GLY A 46 -17.11 -16.15 11.47
CA GLY A 46 -15.82 -15.81 12.06
C GLY A 46 -14.64 -16.57 11.48
N SER A 47 -14.79 -17.23 10.32
CA SER A 47 -13.71 -18.04 9.74
C SER A 47 -12.57 -17.20 9.19
N VAL A 48 -12.86 -16.06 8.52
CA VAL A 48 -11.86 -15.12 8.01
C VAL A 48 -11.09 -14.50 9.17
N GLU A 49 -11.80 -14.07 10.21
CA GLU A 49 -11.22 -13.42 11.39
C GLU A 49 -10.26 -14.36 12.12
N LYS A 50 -10.61 -15.63 12.26
CA LYS A 50 -9.74 -16.68 12.84
C LYS A 50 -8.54 -16.98 11.96
N ALA A 51 -8.74 -17.07 10.64
CA ALA A 51 -7.66 -17.30 9.67
C ALA A 51 -6.66 -16.14 9.69
N LEU A 52 -7.16 -14.89 9.70
CA LEU A 52 -6.34 -13.70 9.84
C LEU A 52 -5.55 -13.69 11.14
N ALA A 53 -6.19 -13.96 12.29
CA ALA A 53 -5.48 -14.00 13.58
C ALA A 53 -4.35 -15.03 13.57
N GLY A 54 -4.58 -16.21 12.98
CA GLY A 54 -3.55 -17.22 12.79
C GLY A 54 -2.41 -16.76 11.88
N PHE A 55 -2.71 -16.10 10.77
CA PHE A 55 -1.71 -15.53 9.85
C PHE A 55 -0.85 -14.45 10.52
N LEU A 56 -1.48 -13.49 11.21
CA LEU A 56 -0.78 -12.41 11.91
C LEU A 56 0.16 -12.96 12.99
N SER A 57 -0.31 -13.99 13.72
CA SER A 57 0.51 -14.67 14.73
C SER A 57 1.75 -15.32 14.12
N ARG A 58 1.60 -16.07 13.00
CA ARG A 58 2.71 -16.79 12.36
C ARG A 58 3.68 -15.85 11.64
N ARG A 59 3.14 -14.84 10.94
CA ARG A 59 3.95 -14.00 10.04
C ARG A 59 4.57 -12.79 10.72
N PHE A 60 3.87 -12.22 11.72
CA PHE A 60 4.24 -10.93 12.34
C PHE A 60 4.33 -10.99 13.86
N ASP A 61 4.22 -12.19 14.47
CA ASP A 61 4.21 -12.37 15.94
C ASP A 61 3.15 -11.49 16.64
N TRP A 62 2.04 -11.21 15.94
CA TRP A 62 0.96 -10.38 16.44
C TRP A 62 -0.26 -11.22 16.84
N GLN A 63 -0.53 -11.27 18.15
CA GLN A 63 -1.68 -11.99 18.71
C GLN A 63 -2.88 -11.05 18.79
N ILE A 64 -3.95 -11.40 18.09
CA ILE A 64 -5.23 -10.68 18.16
C ILE A 64 -6.36 -11.63 18.53
N ASP A 65 -7.40 -11.11 19.17
CA ASP A 65 -8.67 -11.82 19.30
C ASP A 65 -9.44 -11.65 17.97
N PRO A 66 -9.93 -12.75 17.34
CA PRO A 66 -10.76 -12.66 16.13
C PRO A 66 -11.98 -11.72 16.26
N THR A 67 -12.49 -11.52 17.47
CA THR A 67 -13.62 -10.60 17.73
C THR A 67 -13.26 -9.10 17.57
N TRP A 68 -11.97 -8.77 17.47
CA TRP A 68 -11.51 -7.41 17.20
C TRP A 68 -11.59 -7.04 15.72
N VAL A 69 -11.90 -8.02 14.87
CA VAL A 69 -11.88 -7.86 13.42
C VAL A 69 -13.28 -7.54 12.91
N ARG A 70 -13.36 -6.58 11.98
CA ARG A 70 -14.56 -6.29 11.19
C ARG A 70 -14.24 -6.40 9.71
N LEU A 71 -15.07 -7.13 8.98
CA LEU A 71 -14.96 -7.24 7.53
C LEU A 71 -15.58 -6.03 6.84
N VAL A 72 -14.90 -5.57 5.78
CA VAL A 72 -15.30 -4.44 4.92
C VAL A 72 -15.02 -4.82 3.45
N PRO A 73 -15.58 -4.11 2.45
CA PRO A 73 -15.37 -4.47 1.04
C PRO A 73 -13.92 -4.34 0.59
N ASP A 74 -13.26 -3.27 0.96
CA ASP A 74 -11.87 -2.96 0.59
C ASP A 74 -11.21 -2.07 1.64
N VAL A 75 -9.89 -1.90 1.52
CA VAL A 75 -9.09 -1.14 2.48
C VAL A 75 -9.43 0.35 2.44
N VAL A 76 -9.65 0.94 1.27
CA VAL A 76 -9.98 2.37 1.15
C VAL A 76 -11.30 2.68 1.86
N LYS A 77 -12.31 1.79 1.71
CA LYS A 77 -13.57 1.90 2.45
C LYS A 77 -13.37 1.72 3.95
N GLY A 78 -12.48 0.82 4.37
CA GLY A 78 -12.11 0.62 5.78
C GLY A 78 -11.46 1.86 6.38
N VAL A 79 -10.51 2.48 5.67
CA VAL A 79 -9.86 3.75 6.07
C VAL A 79 -10.90 4.86 6.21
N ALA A 80 -11.77 5.03 5.21
CA ALA A 80 -12.84 6.02 5.24
C ALA A 80 -13.79 5.81 6.43
N ALA A 81 -14.18 4.57 6.70
CA ALA A 81 -15.06 4.23 7.82
C ALA A 81 -14.39 4.50 9.18
N ALA A 82 -13.09 4.19 9.33
CA ALA A 82 -12.35 4.49 10.54
C ALA A 82 -12.30 6.00 10.83
N ILE A 83 -12.02 6.81 9.81
CA ILE A 83 -12.02 8.27 9.94
C ILE A 83 -13.42 8.79 10.31
N ASP A 84 -14.45 8.33 9.59
CA ASP A 84 -15.81 8.82 9.78
C ASP A 84 -16.39 8.52 11.17
N GLU A 85 -16.12 7.30 11.69
CA GLU A 85 -16.74 6.80 12.93
C GLU A 85 -15.92 7.06 14.19
N LEU A 86 -14.59 7.22 14.07
CA LEU A 86 -13.69 7.23 15.23
C LEU A 86 -12.96 8.58 15.42
N THR A 87 -13.27 9.59 14.60
CA THR A 87 -12.68 10.93 14.74
C THR A 87 -13.77 12.00 14.88
N PRO A 88 -13.44 13.16 15.48
CA PRO A 88 -14.40 14.27 15.58
C PRO A 88 -14.91 14.71 14.21
N GLN A 89 -16.20 15.05 14.13
CA GLN A 89 -16.80 15.55 12.90
C GLN A 89 -16.11 16.84 12.44
N GLY A 90 -15.76 16.91 11.15
CA GLY A 90 -15.10 18.07 10.55
C GLY A 90 -13.62 18.22 10.91
N SER A 91 -13.02 17.31 11.69
CA SER A 91 -11.58 17.36 12.00
C SER A 91 -10.72 17.15 10.76
N ASP A 92 -9.52 17.68 10.76
CA ASP A 92 -8.55 17.52 9.69
C ASP A 92 -8.01 16.09 9.61
N VAL A 93 -7.69 15.64 8.39
CA VAL A 93 -7.01 14.38 8.14
C VAL A 93 -5.68 14.64 7.48
N ILE A 94 -4.60 14.21 8.13
CA ILE A 94 -3.24 14.32 7.57
C ILE A 94 -2.98 13.17 6.62
N VAL A 95 -2.47 13.55 5.42
CA VAL A 95 -2.01 12.65 4.38
C VAL A 95 -0.55 12.97 4.08
N PRO A 96 0.41 12.13 4.52
CA PRO A 96 1.82 12.29 4.12
C PRO A 96 1.99 12.11 2.62
N VAL A 97 2.80 12.96 1.97
CA VAL A 97 3.03 12.90 0.52
C VAL A 97 4.53 12.70 0.21
N PRO A 98 4.87 11.94 -0.86
CA PRO A 98 4.00 11.35 -1.89
C PRO A 98 3.14 10.21 -1.35
N SER A 99 1.87 10.10 -1.77
CA SER A 99 0.90 9.17 -1.20
C SER A 99 0.11 8.41 -2.26
N TYR A 100 -0.45 7.27 -1.87
CA TYR A 100 -1.41 6.54 -2.70
C TYR A 100 -2.61 7.43 -3.03
N HIS A 101 -2.84 7.67 -4.33
CA HIS A 101 -3.78 8.70 -4.80
C HIS A 101 -5.19 8.62 -4.22
N PRO A 102 -5.83 7.45 -3.94
CA PRO A 102 -7.14 7.44 -3.31
C PRO A 102 -7.16 8.07 -1.91
N PHE A 103 -6.03 8.17 -1.21
CA PHE A 103 -6.00 8.83 0.09
C PHE A 103 -6.19 10.35 0.01
N PHE A 104 -6.03 10.95 -1.16
CA PHE A 104 -6.38 12.35 -1.36
C PHE A 104 -7.89 12.59 -1.37
N ASP A 105 -8.68 11.58 -1.77
CA ASP A 105 -10.14 11.67 -1.90
C ASP A 105 -10.87 11.18 -0.63
N VAL A 106 -10.25 10.27 0.15
CA VAL A 106 -10.87 9.68 1.34
C VAL A 106 -11.37 10.74 2.34
N PRO A 107 -10.59 11.78 2.72
CA PRO A 107 -11.07 12.78 3.66
C PRO A 107 -12.32 13.48 3.17
N SER A 108 -12.36 13.93 1.91
CA SER A 108 -13.51 14.62 1.32
C SER A 108 -14.75 13.72 1.24
N ALA A 109 -14.56 12.42 0.96
CA ALA A 109 -15.64 11.45 0.90
C ALA A 109 -16.37 11.25 2.26
N VAL A 110 -15.73 11.64 3.36
CA VAL A 110 -16.30 11.58 4.72
C VAL A 110 -16.43 12.97 5.37
N ASN A 111 -16.45 14.03 4.54
CA ASN A 111 -16.62 15.42 4.96
C ASN A 111 -15.55 15.88 5.98
N ARG A 112 -14.28 15.57 5.68
CA ARG A 112 -13.11 16.01 6.44
C ARG A 112 -12.20 16.85 5.56
N PRO A 113 -11.62 17.95 6.07
CA PRO A 113 -10.52 18.64 5.38
C PRO A 113 -9.30 17.73 5.31
N LYS A 114 -8.56 17.83 4.20
CA LYS A 114 -7.28 17.16 4.00
C LYS A 114 -6.14 18.13 4.27
N VAL A 115 -5.13 17.69 4.99
CA VAL A 115 -3.86 18.40 5.20
C VAL A 115 -2.73 17.52 4.69
N GLU A 116 -2.05 17.96 3.64
CA GLU A 116 -0.88 17.28 3.10
C GLU A 116 0.38 17.70 3.86
N VAL A 117 1.19 16.72 4.27
CA VAL A 117 2.50 16.95 4.90
C VAL A 117 3.56 16.26 4.08
N GLU A 118 4.52 17.02 3.58
CA GLU A 118 5.59 16.48 2.75
C GLU A 118 6.53 15.59 3.55
N MET A 119 6.94 14.49 2.94
CA MET A 119 8.01 13.64 3.46
C MET A 119 9.38 14.22 3.14
N THR A 120 10.39 13.85 3.90
CA THR A 120 11.78 14.23 3.68
C THR A 120 12.56 13.12 3.00
N LYS A 121 13.53 13.51 2.17
CA LYS A 121 14.60 12.62 1.72
C LYS A 121 15.78 12.74 2.69
N ARG A 122 16.17 11.64 3.29
CA ARG A 122 17.31 11.56 4.21
C ARG A 122 18.44 10.83 3.52
N GLY A 123 19.64 11.44 3.50
CA GLY A 123 20.83 10.73 3.08
C GLY A 123 21.15 9.60 4.06
N ASN A 124 21.11 8.36 3.62
CA ASN A 124 21.52 7.23 4.41
C ASN A 124 22.95 6.86 4.00
N LYS A 125 23.89 6.90 4.95
CA LYS A 125 25.19 6.31 4.73
C LYS A 125 25.02 4.80 4.75
N SER A 126 25.02 4.19 3.57
CA SER A 126 25.07 2.74 3.46
C SER A 126 26.22 2.20 4.32
N PRO A 127 26.02 1.16 5.15
CA PRO A 127 27.10 0.51 5.90
C PRO A 127 28.23 -0.04 5.01
N GLN A 128 28.00 -0.11 3.69
CA GLN A 128 28.92 -0.68 2.70
C GLN A 128 29.58 0.38 1.79
N GLY A 129 29.46 1.69 2.10
CA GLY A 129 30.18 2.74 1.37
C GLY A 129 29.71 3.03 -0.05
N ALA A 130 28.52 2.55 -0.43
CA ALA A 130 27.85 2.98 -1.65
C ALA A 130 27.34 4.43 -1.48
N GLU A 131 27.46 5.21 -2.55
CA GLU A 131 27.06 6.63 -2.60
C GLU A 131 25.63 6.83 -2.11
N ASP A 132 25.39 7.99 -1.47
CA ASP A 132 24.17 8.44 -0.82
C ASP A 132 22.88 7.93 -1.46
N THR A 133 22.32 6.86 -0.91
CA THR A 133 20.95 6.45 -1.24
C THR A 133 20.01 7.34 -0.44
N GLU A 134 19.26 8.19 -1.12
CA GLU A 134 18.23 9.01 -0.51
C GLU A 134 17.09 8.12 0.00
N GLU A 135 16.97 8.01 1.32
CA GLU A 135 15.87 7.28 1.95
C GLU A 135 14.74 8.25 2.30
N TRP A 136 13.54 7.98 1.81
CA TRP A 136 12.35 8.74 2.17
C TRP A 136 11.93 8.46 3.62
N GLY A 137 11.54 9.48 4.37
CA GLY A 137 11.10 9.37 5.76
C GLY A 137 10.05 10.41 6.12
N PHE A 138 9.38 10.20 7.26
CA PHE A 138 8.47 11.18 7.81
C PHE A 138 9.23 12.44 8.28
N ASP A 139 8.70 13.62 7.96
CA ASP A 139 9.11 14.87 8.59
C ASP A 139 8.35 15.03 9.91
N TYR A 140 8.95 14.58 11.00
CA TYR A 140 8.30 14.63 12.30
C TYR A 140 8.10 16.05 12.83
N GLU A 141 8.94 17.01 12.46
CA GLU A 141 8.78 18.42 12.85
C GLU A 141 7.59 19.03 12.12
N ALA A 142 7.47 18.79 10.82
CA ALA A 142 6.33 19.22 10.03
C ALA A 142 5.02 18.55 10.47
N LEU A 143 5.07 17.25 10.79
CA LEU A 143 3.92 16.51 11.33
C LEU A 143 3.50 17.07 12.69
N GLU A 144 4.45 17.31 13.59
CA GLU A 144 4.16 17.89 14.90
C GLU A 144 3.55 19.29 14.77
N ALA A 145 4.10 20.12 13.91
CA ALA A 145 3.56 21.44 13.62
C ALA A 145 2.13 21.36 13.07
N ALA A 146 1.85 20.43 12.15
CA ALA A 146 0.52 20.21 11.59
C ALA A 146 -0.48 19.74 12.66
N PHE A 147 -0.06 18.85 13.58
CA PHE A 147 -0.92 18.40 14.69
C PHE A 147 -1.21 19.51 15.71
N ALA A 148 -0.22 20.38 15.97
CA ALA A 148 -0.31 21.42 16.99
C ALA A 148 -1.04 22.70 16.52
N SER A 149 -0.94 23.04 15.23
CA SER A 149 -1.33 24.35 14.70
C SER A 149 -2.53 24.31 13.76
N SER A 150 -3.36 23.26 13.82
CA SER A 150 -4.58 23.23 13.02
C SER A 150 -5.45 24.46 13.34
N GLU A 151 -5.73 25.29 12.33
CA GLU A 151 -6.68 26.41 12.42
C GLU A 151 -8.14 25.91 12.51
N ASN A 152 -8.36 24.62 12.28
CA ASN A 152 -9.65 23.98 12.36
C ASN A 152 -10.08 23.85 13.84
N PRO A 153 -11.22 24.40 14.24
CA PRO A 153 -11.71 24.27 15.62
C PRO A 153 -11.91 22.82 16.09
N ALA A 154 -12.10 21.89 15.16
CA ALA A 154 -12.19 20.46 15.46
C ALA A 154 -10.82 19.79 15.59
N GLY A 155 -9.72 20.49 15.30
CA GLY A 155 -8.36 19.99 15.34
C GLY A 155 -8.07 18.94 14.27
N VAL A 156 -6.95 18.24 14.43
CA VAL A 156 -6.60 17.07 13.62
C VAL A 156 -7.20 15.82 14.26
N GLY A 157 -8.02 15.09 13.52
CA GLY A 157 -8.66 13.85 14.00
C GLY A 157 -7.89 12.58 13.63
N ALA A 158 -7.28 12.55 12.44
CA ALA A 158 -6.59 11.37 11.96
C ALA A 158 -5.35 11.71 11.11
N MET A 159 -4.43 10.74 11.04
CA MET A 159 -3.39 10.64 10.02
C MET A 159 -3.50 9.27 9.34
N ILE A 160 -3.46 9.24 8.01
CA ILE A 160 -3.38 7.99 7.25
C ILE A 160 -1.92 7.55 7.18
N VAL A 161 -1.64 6.33 7.64
CA VAL A 161 -0.30 5.75 7.65
C VAL A 161 -0.28 4.54 6.71
N CYS A 162 0.39 4.64 5.57
CA CYS A 162 0.62 3.49 4.69
C CYS A 162 1.83 2.69 5.22
N ASN A 163 1.64 1.41 5.52
CA ASN A 163 2.67 0.57 6.16
C ASN A 163 2.60 -0.90 5.73
N PRO A 164 3.43 -1.39 4.81
CA PRO A 164 4.48 -0.71 4.04
C PRO A 164 3.98 0.38 3.09
N TYR A 165 4.89 1.30 2.72
CA TYR A 165 4.51 2.55 2.09
C TYR A 165 4.46 2.50 0.56
N ASN A 166 3.32 2.82 -0.01
CA ASN A 166 3.10 3.05 -1.45
C ASN A 166 3.01 4.57 -1.70
N PRO A 167 3.85 5.17 -2.60
CA PRO A 167 4.58 4.51 -3.70
C PRO A 167 6.02 4.09 -3.39
N LEU A 168 6.57 4.40 -2.23
CA LEU A 168 8.00 4.37 -1.93
C LEU A 168 8.59 2.96 -1.74
N GLY A 169 7.75 1.94 -1.54
CA GLY A 169 8.20 0.58 -1.26
C GLY A 169 8.91 0.40 0.10
N ARG A 170 8.73 1.36 1.04
CA ARG A 170 9.36 1.33 2.35
C ARG A 170 8.63 0.42 3.35
N ALA A 171 9.37 -0.41 4.08
CA ALA A 171 8.94 -1.04 5.32
C ALA A 171 9.47 -0.22 6.50
N TRP A 172 8.57 0.48 7.21
CA TRP A 172 8.95 1.37 8.28
C TRP A 172 9.65 0.63 9.43
N ARG A 173 10.68 1.25 10.00
CA ARG A 173 11.36 0.72 11.18
C ARG A 173 10.49 0.93 12.43
N PRO A 174 10.58 0.04 13.43
CA PRO A 174 9.83 0.22 14.69
C PRO A 174 10.03 1.58 15.34
N GLU A 175 11.24 2.12 15.31
CA GLU A 175 11.57 3.43 15.88
C GLU A 175 10.97 4.60 15.11
N GLU A 176 10.78 4.47 13.79
CA GLU A 176 10.10 5.47 12.96
C GLU A 176 8.61 5.51 13.29
N LEU A 177 7.99 4.34 13.40
CA LEU A 177 6.58 4.22 13.77
C LEU A 177 6.32 4.65 15.22
N ALA A 178 7.24 4.34 16.14
CA ALA A 178 7.12 4.74 17.54
C ALA A 178 7.03 6.27 17.71
N LYS A 179 7.80 7.03 16.92
CA LYS A 179 7.71 8.50 16.90
C LYS A 179 6.34 9.00 16.43
N LEU A 180 5.72 8.34 15.43
CA LEU A 180 4.36 8.68 15.03
C LEU A 180 3.36 8.42 16.15
N VAL A 181 3.53 7.30 16.87
CA VAL A 181 2.69 6.97 18.03
C VAL A 181 2.81 8.01 19.12
N GLU A 182 4.04 8.44 19.46
CA GLU A 182 4.28 9.50 20.45
C GLU A 182 3.56 10.81 20.09
N LEU A 183 3.67 11.24 18.83
CA LEU A 183 2.99 12.43 18.33
C LEU A 183 1.46 12.26 18.36
N ALA A 184 0.97 11.13 17.88
CA ALA A 184 -0.46 10.85 17.85
C ALA A 184 -1.09 10.81 19.26
N GLU A 185 -0.40 10.20 20.23
CA GLU A 185 -0.83 10.20 21.63
C GLU A 185 -0.81 11.61 22.23
N LYS A 186 0.26 12.38 21.99
CA LYS A 186 0.42 13.74 22.51
C LYS A 186 -0.70 14.68 22.04
N TYR A 187 -1.13 14.55 20.78
CA TYR A 187 -2.14 15.42 20.16
C TYR A 187 -3.52 14.78 20.05
N ASN A 188 -3.72 13.57 20.60
CA ASN A 188 -4.96 12.81 20.51
C ASN A 188 -5.45 12.60 19.08
N VAL A 189 -4.53 12.27 18.16
CA VAL A 189 -4.77 11.99 16.75
C VAL A 189 -4.86 10.47 16.54
N ARG A 190 -5.77 10.01 15.68
CA ARG A 190 -5.88 8.59 15.32
C ARG A 190 -4.91 8.25 14.17
N LEU A 191 -4.21 7.14 14.29
CA LEU A 191 -3.40 6.57 13.20
C LEU A 191 -4.20 5.50 12.49
N ILE A 192 -4.61 5.79 11.25
CA ILE A 192 -5.30 4.80 10.42
C ILE A 192 -4.25 4.12 9.55
N SER A 193 -3.82 2.93 10.00
CA SER A 193 -2.73 2.17 9.37
C SER A 193 -3.26 1.29 8.25
N ASP A 194 -2.98 1.68 7.01
CA ASP A 194 -3.18 0.81 5.84
C ASP A 194 -2.00 -0.16 5.73
N GLU A 195 -2.23 -1.41 6.09
CA GLU A 195 -1.23 -2.49 6.08
C GLU A 195 -1.46 -3.51 4.96
N ILE A 196 -2.11 -3.09 3.86
CA ILE A 196 -2.44 -3.97 2.73
C ILE A 196 -1.20 -4.60 2.07
N HIS A 197 -0.04 -3.92 2.13
CA HIS A 197 1.23 -4.42 1.60
C HIS A 197 2.04 -5.24 2.63
N ALA A 198 1.56 -5.41 3.86
CA ALA A 198 2.25 -6.16 4.91
C ALA A 198 2.72 -7.58 4.49
N PRO A 199 1.94 -8.36 3.71
CA PRO A 199 2.40 -9.67 3.26
C PRO A 199 3.60 -9.63 2.30
N VAL A 200 3.82 -8.50 1.61
CA VAL A 200 4.82 -8.35 0.55
C VAL A 200 6.00 -7.54 1.08
N VAL A 201 6.81 -8.15 1.94
CA VAL A 201 8.05 -7.56 2.50
C VAL A 201 9.22 -8.49 2.23
N TYR A 202 10.34 -7.94 1.75
CA TYR A 202 11.51 -8.68 1.32
C TYR A 202 12.55 -8.82 2.44
N ALA A 203 13.12 -10.02 2.60
CA ALA A 203 14.24 -10.22 3.51
C ALA A 203 15.44 -9.33 3.10
N PRO A 204 16.18 -8.75 4.06
CA PRO A 204 16.11 -8.98 5.51
C PRO A 204 15.09 -8.12 6.25
N HIS A 205 14.33 -7.27 5.56
CA HIS A 205 13.34 -6.39 6.15
C HIS A 205 12.15 -7.18 6.71
N LYS A 206 11.46 -6.57 7.68
CA LYS A 206 10.27 -7.15 8.31
C LYS A 206 9.19 -6.10 8.41
N HIS A 207 7.96 -6.52 8.22
CA HIS A 207 6.82 -5.69 8.56
C HIS A 207 6.65 -5.61 10.08
N THR A 208 6.41 -4.40 10.57
CA THR A 208 6.04 -4.14 11.97
C THR A 208 4.60 -3.63 11.98
N PRO A 209 3.62 -4.41 12.43
CA PRO A 209 2.26 -3.91 12.58
C PRO A 209 2.25 -2.74 13.57
N LEU A 210 1.70 -1.59 13.17
CA LEU A 210 1.80 -0.36 13.95
C LEU A 210 1.22 -0.52 15.37
N ALA A 211 0.09 -1.22 15.49
CA ALA A 211 -0.59 -1.45 16.75
C ALA A 211 0.18 -2.30 17.78
N THR A 212 1.33 -2.93 17.37
CA THR A 212 2.13 -3.79 18.27
C THR A 212 3.18 -3.03 19.08
N LEU A 213 3.36 -1.73 18.83
CA LEU A 213 4.43 -0.92 19.45
C LEU A 213 4.08 -0.44 20.89
N GLY A 214 3.30 -1.21 21.60
CA GLY A 214 2.92 -0.95 22.99
C GLY A 214 1.49 -0.44 23.18
N GLU A 215 1.13 -0.15 24.44
CA GLU A 215 -0.24 0.21 24.79
C GLU A 215 -0.72 1.52 24.13
N ALA A 216 0.15 2.51 24.00
CA ALA A 216 -0.17 3.76 23.32
C ALA A 216 -0.51 3.50 21.84
N ALA A 217 0.33 2.73 21.13
CA ALA A 217 0.08 2.33 19.77
C ALA A 217 -1.26 1.59 19.62
N ALA A 218 -1.53 0.63 20.50
CA ALA A 218 -2.78 -0.11 20.51
C ALA A 218 -4.03 0.79 20.73
N ARG A 219 -3.88 1.91 21.46
CA ARG A 219 -4.98 2.87 21.70
C ARG A 219 -5.24 3.78 20.51
N VAL A 220 -4.19 4.27 19.86
CA VAL A 220 -4.35 5.30 18.81
C VAL A 220 -4.51 4.71 17.41
N THR A 221 -4.22 3.42 17.20
CA THR A 221 -4.16 2.81 15.87
C THR A 221 -5.43 2.02 15.54
N VAL A 222 -5.89 2.19 14.30
CA VAL A 222 -6.80 1.26 13.62
C VAL A 222 -6.04 0.67 12.44
N THR A 223 -5.90 -0.65 12.40
CA THR A 223 -5.23 -1.32 11.28
C THR A 223 -6.25 -1.78 10.25
N VAL A 224 -5.97 -1.54 8.97
CA VAL A 224 -6.77 -2.02 7.84
C VAL A 224 -5.88 -2.80 6.89
N LEU A 225 -6.27 -4.01 6.52
CA LEU A 225 -5.52 -4.87 5.61
C LEU A 225 -6.43 -5.77 4.79
N ALA A 226 -5.85 -6.47 3.81
CA ALA A 226 -6.56 -7.41 2.95
C ALA A 226 -5.59 -8.40 2.28
N THR A 227 -6.14 -9.47 1.70
CA THR A 227 -5.39 -10.41 0.85
C THR A 227 -5.10 -9.85 -0.56
N SER A 228 -5.57 -8.65 -0.86
CA SER A 228 -5.58 -8.09 -2.22
C SER A 228 -4.20 -7.95 -2.85
N LYS A 229 -3.16 -7.67 -2.06
CA LYS A 229 -1.79 -7.48 -2.58
C LYS A 229 -0.94 -8.74 -2.47
N GLY A 230 -1.07 -9.49 -1.37
CA GLY A 230 -0.30 -10.72 -1.18
C GLY A 230 -0.79 -11.90 -2.04
N TRP A 231 -2.05 -11.88 -2.50
CA TRP A 231 -2.63 -12.98 -3.29
C TRP A 231 -3.47 -12.51 -4.48
N ASN A 232 -3.30 -11.24 -4.86
CA ASN A 232 -3.95 -10.63 -6.03
C ASN A 232 -5.48 -10.78 -6.08
N THR A 233 -6.17 -10.55 -4.96
CA THR A 233 -7.61 -10.80 -4.78
C THR A 233 -8.46 -9.52 -4.70
N ALA A 234 -7.97 -8.38 -5.20
CA ALA A 234 -8.65 -7.07 -5.06
C ALA A 234 -10.11 -7.08 -5.57
N GLY A 235 -10.36 -7.74 -6.70
CA GLY A 235 -11.70 -7.84 -7.29
C GLY A 235 -12.69 -8.68 -6.50
N LEU A 236 -12.26 -9.37 -5.44
CA LEU A 236 -13.12 -10.21 -4.60
C LEU A 236 -13.70 -9.48 -3.39
N HIS A 237 -13.32 -8.23 -3.15
CA HIS A 237 -13.92 -7.34 -2.14
C HIS A 237 -14.05 -7.95 -0.74
N CYS A 238 -12.91 -8.19 -0.08
CA CYS A 238 -12.85 -8.63 1.32
C CYS A 238 -11.60 -8.06 2.01
N ALA A 239 -11.78 -7.05 2.83
CA ALA A 239 -10.76 -6.45 3.68
C ALA A 239 -11.15 -6.54 5.14
N GLN A 240 -10.20 -6.30 6.03
CA GLN A 240 -10.34 -6.44 7.46
C GLN A 240 -9.87 -5.19 8.17
N MET A 241 -10.69 -4.68 9.10
CA MET A 241 -10.32 -3.66 10.08
C MET A 241 -10.05 -4.35 11.42
N ILE A 242 -8.96 -4.00 12.09
CA ILE A 242 -8.59 -4.53 13.41
C ILE A 242 -8.62 -3.39 14.41
N PHE A 243 -9.38 -3.58 15.49
CA PHE A 243 -9.56 -2.61 16.57
C PHE A 243 -8.93 -3.13 17.87
N THR A 244 -7.68 -2.74 18.12
CA THR A 244 -6.97 -3.08 19.37
C THR A 244 -7.53 -2.31 20.56
N ASN A 245 -8.03 -1.08 20.35
CA ASN A 245 -8.67 -0.27 21.38
C ASN A 245 -10.09 -0.77 21.70
N PRO A 246 -10.43 -1.10 22.98
CA PRO A 246 -11.76 -1.53 23.34
C PRO A 246 -12.86 -0.47 23.13
N ASP A 247 -12.52 0.81 23.24
CA ASP A 247 -13.47 1.90 23.01
C ASP A 247 -13.87 1.97 21.53
N ASP A 248 -12.93 1.77 20.63
CA ASP A 248 -13.21 1.70 19.19
C ASP A 248 -14.14 0.52 18.86
N ARG A 249 -13.89 -0.65 19.48
CA ARG A 249 -14.79 -1.81 19.32
C ARG A 249 -16.20 -1.50 19.78
N ALA A 250 -16.34 -0.79 20.92
CA ALA A 250 -17.65 -0.40 21.45
C ALA A 250 -18.39 0.59 20.53
N VAL A 251 -17.66 1.52 19.91
CA VAL A 251 -18.22 2.44 18.90
C VAL A 251 -18.63 1.65 17.66
N MET A 252 -17.70 0.88 17.09
CA MET A 252 -17.91 0.16 15.84
C MET A 252 -18.99 -0.93 15.94
N ALA A 253 -19.21 -1.50 17.11
CA ALA A 253 -20.32 -2.45 17.35
C ALA A 253 -21.70 -1.84 17.11
N LYS A 254 -21.83 -0.51 17.20
CA LYS A 254 -23.09 0.24 16.99
C LYS A 254 -23.21 0.77 15.56
N VAL A 255 -22.13 0.73 14.79
CA VAL A 255 -22.11 1.24 13.40
C VAL A 255 -22.82 0.27 12.49
N SER A 256 -23.81 0.78 11.74
CA SER A 256 -24.55 -0.02 10.75
C SER A 256 -23.63 -0.52 9.63
N PRO A 257 -23.80 -1.77 9.16
CA PRO A 257 -23.14 -2.25 7.97
C PRO A 257 -23.39 -1.40 6.71
N LEU A 258 -24.49 -0.63 6.66
CA LEU A 258 -24.74 0.30 5.56
C LEU A 258 -23.68 1.41 5.44
N ARG A 259 -23.02 1.77 6.54
CA ARG A 259 -21.95 2.78 6.54
C ARG A 259 -20.59 2.18 6.16
N THR A 260 -20.31 0.96 6.57
CA THR A 260 -19.02 0.29 6.35
C THR A 260 -18.99 -0.60 5.10
N GLY A 261 -20.16 -0.93 4.54
CA GLY A 261 -20.29 -1.91 3.48
C GLY A 261 -20.19 -3.34 3.98
N SER A 262 -20.30 -4.29 3.07
CA SER A 262 -20.19 -5.73 3.31
C SER A 262 -19.14 -6.35 2.39
N SER A 263 -18.41 -7.33 2.88
CA SER A 263 -17.49 -8.12 2.07
C SER A 263 -18.23 -9.14 1.20
N SER A 264 -17.66 -9.52 0.07
CA SER A 264 -18.27 -10.55 -0.79
C SER A 264 -18.06 -11.94 -0.20
N THR A 265 -19.03 -12.84 -0.42
CA THR A 265 -18.97 -14.21 0.07
C THR A 265 -17.79 -14.99 -0.50
N LEU A 266 -17.52 -14.88 -1.81
CA LEU A 266 -16.37 -15.51 -2.45
C LEU A 266 -15.05 -14.83 -2.03
N GLY A 267 -15.07 -13.53 -1.72
CA GLY A 267 -13.93 -12.83 -1.14
C GLY A 267 -13.57 -13.34 0.25
N GLN A 268 -14.58 -13.64 1.09
CA GLN A 268 -14.35 -14.29 2.39
C GLN A 268 -13.74 -15.68 2.24
N VAL A 269 -14.24 -16.48 1.29
CA VAL A 269 -13.68 -17.82 0.99
C VAL A 269 -12.23 -17.74 0.55
N ALA A 270 -11.92 -16.77 -0.33
CA ALA A 270 -10.57 -16.53 -0.82
C ALA A 270 -9.63 -16.07 0.30
N ALA A 271 -10.09 -15.12 1.14
CA ALA A 271 -9.30 -14.59 2.25
C ALA A 271 -8.99 -15.65 3.31
N GLU A 272 -10.00 -16.46 3.69
CA GLU A 272 -9.82 -17.60 4.59
C GLU A 272 -8.75 -18.57 4.07
N ALA A 273 -8.81 -18.94 2.78
CA ALA A 273 -7.85 -19.86 2.16
C ALA A 273 -6.44 -19.27 2.06
N ALA A 274 -6.34 -18.00 1.70
CA ALA A 274 -5.06 -17.29 1.60
C ALA A 274 -4.34 -17.24 2.96
N TYR A 275 -5.02 -16.80 4.01
CA TYR A 275 -4.44 -16.72 5.35
C TYR A 275 -4.15 -18.06 5.99
N THR A 276 -4.92 -19.11 5.63
CA THR A 276 -4.73 -20.43 6.24
C THR A 276 -3.66 -21.25 5.54
N ASN A 277 -3.59 -21.21 4.21
CA ASN A 277 -2.78 -22.15 3.41
C ASN A 277 -2.02 -21.47 2.25
N GLY A 278 -2.06 -20.14 2.14
CA GLY A 278 -1.46 -19.42 1.01
C GLY A 278 -0.02 -18.98 1.24
N GLU A 279 0.57 -19.16 2.43
CA GLU A 279 1.87 -18.59 2.80
C GLU A 279 3.03 -19.12 1.95
N ALA A 280 3.07 -20.43 1.68
CA ALA A 280 4.16 -21.01 0.87
C ALA A 280 4.14 -20.50 -0.58
N TRP A 281 2.96 -20.25 -1.13
CA TRP A 281 2.83 -19.63 -2.46
C TRP A 281 3.31 -18.17 -2.44
N LEU A 282 2.93 -17.42 -1.41
CA LEU A 282 3.39 -16.04 -1.20
C LEU A 282 4.92 -15.96 -1.08
N ASP A 283 5.54 -16.88 -0.35
CA ASP A 283 7.00 -16.90 -0.21
C ASP A 283 7.72 -17.16 -1.56
N ASN A 284 7.16 -18.02 -2.41
CA ASN A 284 7.67 -18.22 -3.77
C ASN A 284 7.45 -16.97 -4.67
N GLU A 285 6.32 -16.28 -4.51
CA GLU A 285 6.08 -15.00 -5.21
C GLU A 285 7.09 -13.94 -4.78
N LEU A 286 7.38 -13.82 -3.48
CA LEU A 286 8.39 -12.91 -2.95
C LEU A 286 9.79 -13.18 -3.53
N GLU A 287 10.19 -14.43 -3.64
CA GLU A 287 11.45 -14.80 -4.27
C GLU A 287 11.50 -14.41 -5.75
N TYR A 288 10.41 -14.63 -6.48
CA TYR A 288 10.30 -14.22 -7.87
C TYR A 288 10.39 -12.70 -8.04
N LEU A 289 9.69 -11.94 -7.19
CA LEU A 289 9.70 -10.48 -7.18
C LEU A 289 11.09 -9.91 -6.84
N GLN A 290 11.84 -10.53 -5.93
CA GLN A 290 13.23 -10.15 -5.67
C GLN A 290 14.10 -10.28 -6.94
N GLY A 291 13.93 -11.35 -7.71
CA GLY A 291 14.63 -11.51 -8.98
C GLY A 291 14.23 -10.46 -10.03
N ASN A 292 12.99 -9.96 -9.98
CA ASN A 292 12.54 -8.84 -10.80
C ASN A 292 13.20 -7.52 -10.36
N LEU A 293 13.35 -7.30 -9.06
CA LEU A 293 14.08 -6.15 -8.52
C LEU A 293 15.55 -6.17 -8.95
N ASP A 294 16.22 -7.33 -8.86
CA ASP A 294 17.61 -7.49 -9.31
C ASP A 294 17.77 -7.17 -10.80
N LEU A 295 16.77 -7.53 -11.60
CA LEU A 295 16.74 -7.20 -13.04
C LEU A 295 16.61 -5.69 -13.25
N LEU A 296 15.69 -5.02 -12.53
CA LEU A 296 15.49 -3.57 -12.64
C LEU A 296 16.71 -2.79 -12.16
N GLU A 297 17.31 -3.16 -11.03
CA GLU A 297 18.52 -2.51 -10.51
C GLU A 297 19.67 -2.54 -11.50
N ARG A 298 19.85 -3.65 -12.20
CA ARG A 298 20.90 -3.79 -13.20
C ARG A 298 20.59 -3.01 -14.48
N ARG A 299 19.37 -3.19 -15.02
CA ARG A 299 19.03 -2.72 -16.36
C ARG A 299 18.51 -1.28 -16.45
N LEU A 300 17.79 -0.83 -15.44
CA LEU A 300 17.15 0.50 -15.50
C LEU A 300 18.18 1.64 -15.64
N PRO A 301 19.31 1.67 -14.90
CA PRO A 301 20.34 2.67 -15.10
C PRO A 301 21.07 2.57 -16.45
N GLU A 302 21.10 1.37 -17.07
CA GLU A 302 21.68 1.17 -18.40
C GLU A 302 20.79 1.77 -19.51
N VAL A 303 19.46 1.60 -19.40
CA VAL A 303 18.51 2.08 -20.41
C VAL A 303 18.09 3.53 -20.22
N LEU A 304 18.11 4.02 -18.99
CA LEU A 304 17.83 5.43 -18.61
C LEU A 304 18.94 5.97 -17.71
N PRO A 305 20.10 6.33 -18.28
CA PRO A 305 21.17 6.98 -17.50
C PRO A 305 20.66 8.24 -16.81
N GLY A 306 20.90 8.36 -15.52
CA GLY A 306 20.38 9.46 -14.68
C GLY A 306 19.12 9.11 -13.89
N ALA A 307 18.45 7.98 -14.17
CA ALA A 307 17.35 7.50 -13.35
C ALA A 307 17.84 7.15 -11.93
N LYS A 308 17.09 7.59 -10.90
CA LYS A 308 17.40 7.33 -9.50
C LYS A 308 16.23 6.62 -8.84
N PHE A 309 16.52 5.67 -7.99
CA PHE A 309 15.51 4.98 -7.17
C PHE A 309 16.17 4.32 -5.95
N THR A 310 15.37 4.10 -4.93
CA THR A 310 15.77 3.27 -3.80
C THR A 310 15.17 1.88 -3.98
N ARG A 311 15.95 0.81 -3.73
CA ARG A 311 15.44 -0.56 -3.78
C ARG A 311 14.25 -0.69 -2.83
N PRO A 312 13.06 -1.12 -3.30
CA PRO A 312 11.94 -1.38 -2.43
C PRO A 312 12.25 -2.47 -1.40
N GLU A 313 11.88 -2.20 -0.16
CA GLU A 313 11.92 -3.16 0.96
C GLU A 313 10.64 -4.00 1.02
N ALA A 314 9.59 -3.49 0.38
CA ALA A 314 8.25 -4.09 0.37
C ALA A 314 7.48 -3.71 -0.90
N SER A 315 6.33 -4.37 -1.12
CA SER A 315 5.46 -4.13 -2.26
C SER A 315 6.08 -4.65 -3.56
N PHE A 316 5.35 -4.55 -4.66
CA PHE A 316 5.84 -4.83 -6.02
C PHE A 316 5.81 -3.56 -6.89
N LEU A 317 6.06 -2.41 -6.23
CA LEU A 317 6.03 -1.07 -6.82
C LEU A 317 7.39 -0.42 -6.63
N LEU A 318 7.95 0.10 -7.72
CA LEU A 318 9.22 0.83 -7.73
C LEU A 318 8.94 2.30 -8.01
N TRP A 319 9.44 3.18 -7.15
CA TRP A 319 9.38 4.64 -7.30
C TRP A 319 10.67 5.13 -7.93
N VAL A 320 10.57 5.74 -9.12
CA VAL A 320 11.73 6.13 -9.93
C VAL A 320 11.69 7.62 -10.21
N ASP A 321 12.75 8.32 -9.84
CA ASP A 321 13.03 9.70 -10.20
C ASP A 321 13.73 9.75 -11.56
N LEU A 322 13.09 10.38 -12.54
CA LEU A 322 13.56 10.59 -13.90
C LEU A 322 13.88 12.07 -14.18
N SER A 323 13.84 12.93 -13.17
CA SER A 323 14.07 14.37 -13.31
C SER A 323 15.45 14.74 -13.84
N ALA A 324 16.45 13.86 -13.68
CA ALA A 324 17.79 14.00 -14.21
C ALA A 324 18.02 13.28 -15.55
N VAL A 325 16.97 12.65 -16.12
CA VAL A 325 17.06 11.97 -17.43
C VAL A 325 16.66 12.97 -18.52
N PRO A 326 17.58 13.37 -19.42
CA PRO A 326 17.27 14.34 -20.48
C PRO A 326 16.04 13.92 -21.28
N GLY A 327 15.09 14.84 -21.42
CA GLY A 327 13.83 14.61 -22.13
C GLY A 327 12.71 13.95 -21.31
N LEU A 328 12.98 13.49 -20.08
CA LEU A 328 11.99 12.90 -19.16
C LEU A 328 11.74 13.71 -17.88
N GLU A 329 12.26 14.93 -17.80
CA GLU A 329 12.14 15.81 -16.61
C GLU A 329 10.69 16.16 -16.28
N GLU A 330 9.85 16.26 -17.32
CA GLU A 330 8.44 16.59 -17.19
C GLU A 330 7.57 15.49 -17.82
N SER A 331 6.53 15.08 -17.11
CA SER A 331 5.55 14.09 -17.55
C SER A 331 6.18 12.78 -18.10
N PRO A 332 7.15 12.17 -17.37
CA PRO A 332 7.87 11.00 -17.85
C PRO A 332 6.96 9.81 -18.18
N GLY A 333 5.91 9.59 -17.38
CA GLY A 333 4.96 8.51 -17.61
C GLY A 333 4.19 8.67 -18.94
N LYS A 334 3.77 9.89 -19.25
CA LYS A 334 3.10 10.19 -20.52
C LYS A 334 4.05 9.99 -21.71
N LYS A 335 5.28 10.50 -21.64
CA LYS A 335 6.26 10.37 -22.71
C LYS A 335 6.64 8.91 -22.99
N LEU A 336 6.80 8.12 -21.93
CA LEU A 336 7.07 6.68 -22.06
C LEU A 336 5.87 5.92 -22.63
N LEU A 337 4.65 6.32 -22.30
CA LEU A 337 3.45 5.73 -22.89
C LEU A 337 3.37 6.03 -24.40
N GLU A 338 3.54 7.30 -24.78
CA GLU A 338 3.43 7.74 -26.19
C GLU A 338 4.58 7.24 -27.07
N GLY A 339 5.80 7.18 -26.52
CA GLY A 339 7.01 6.89 -27.30
C GLY A 339 7.54 5.48 -27.17
N ALA A 340 7.36 4.83 -26.01
CA ALA A 340 7.84 3.47 -25.77
C ALA A 340 6.72 2.44 -25.68
N HIS A 341 5.44 2.84 -25.72
CA HIS A 341 4.27 1.98 -25.52
C HIS A 341 4.35 1.19 -24.21
N VAL A 342 4.78 1.86 -23.14
CA VAL A 342 4.79 1.32 -21.77
C VAL A 342 4.00 2.23 -20.85
N ALA A 343 3.07 1.69 -20.08
CA ALA A 343 2.22 2.47 -19.19
C ALA A 343 2.71 2.34 -17.74
N PHE A 344 3.17 3.46 -17.16
CA PHE A 344 3.47 3.62 -15.74
C PHE A 344 2.48 4.61 -15.12
N ASN A 345 2.41 4.65 -13.78
CA ASN A 345 1.74 5.78 -13.14
C ASN A 345 2.64 7.03 -13.18
N GLU A 346 2.07 8.16 -13.60
CA GLU A 346 2.71 9.46 -13.50
C GLU A 346 2.90 9.84 -12.03
N GLY A 347 4.07 10.33 -11.66
CA GLY A 347 4.40 10.62 -10.27
C GLY A 347 3.55 11.71 -9.65
N THR A 348 3.10 12.69 -10.43
CA THR A 348 2.20 13.77 -9.97
C THR A 348 0.86 13.28 -9.43
N MET A 349 0.43 12.05 -9.77
CA MET A 349 -0.74 11.41 -9.17
C MET A 349 -0.57 11.13 -7.67
N PHE A 350 0.66 11.15 -7.15
CA PHE A 350 1.01 10.85 -5.76
C PHE A 350 1.29 12.10 -4.92
N GLY A 351 1.02 13.28 -5.46
CA GLY A 351 1.26 14.58 -4.83
C GLY A 351 2.36 15.41 -5.53
N THR A 352 2.58 16.63 -5.05
CA THR A 352 3.51 17.59 -5.65
C THR A 352 4.94 17.08 -5.74
N GLN A 353 5.39 16.31 -4.74
CA GLN A 353 6.73 15.71 -4.70
C GLN A 353 6.93 14.60 -5.75
N GLY A 354 5.88 14.20 -6.47
CA GLY A 354 5.95 13.21 -7.55
C GLY A 354 6.35 13.78 -8.91
N ALA A 355 6.56 15.09 -9.05
CA ALA A 355 7.01 15.67 -10.31
C ALA A 355 8.34 15.02 -10.77
N GLY A 356 8.45 14.70 -12.06
CA GLY A 356 9.60 13.99 -12.63
C GLY A 356 9.74 12.52 -12.24
N HIS A 357 8.79 11.96 -11.51
CA HIS A 357 8.81 10.56 -11.10
C HIS A 357 7.80 9.69 -11.86
N VAL A 358 8.05 8.39 -11.85
CA VAL A 358 7.08 7.36 -12.24
C VAL A 358 7.01 6.27 -11.17
N ARG A 359 5.85 5.61 -11.06
CA ARG A 359 5.72 4.37 -10.29
C ARG A 359 5.57 3.19 -11.23
N ILE A 360 6.49 2.24 -11.14
CA ILE A 360 6.55 1.03 -11.95
C ILE A 360 6.03 -0.15 -11.14
N ASN A 361 5.04 -0.86 -11.64
CA ASN A 361 4.63 -2.16 -11.11
C ASN A 361 5.51 -3.26 -11.71
N PHE A 362 6.35 -3.92 -10.88
CA PHE A 362 7.20 -5.03 -11.30
C PHE A 362 6.63 -6.42 -10.94
N GLY A 363 5.38 -6.48 -10.48
CA GLY A 363 4.63 -7.72 -10.23
C GLY A 363 4.15 -8.37 -11.53
N THR A 364 5.09 -8.70 -12.42
CA THR A 364 4.83 -9.29 -13.75
C THR A 364 5.92 -10.30 -14.11
N SER A 365 5.78 -10.99 -15.25
CA SER A 365 6.81 -11.93 -15.70
C SER A 365 8.10 -11.21 -16.10
N ARG A 366 9.25 -11.92 -15.98
CA ARG A 366 10.54 -11.38 -16.43
C ARG A 366 10.58 -11.09 -17.92
N GLU A 367 9.78 -11.80 -18.71
CA GLU A 367 9.63 -11.58 -20.15
C GLU A 367 9.01 -10.22 -20.43
N ILE A 368 7.88 -9.90 -19.76
CA ILE A 368 7.21 -8.60 -19.88
C ILE A 368 8.12 -7.49 -19.37
N LEU A 369 8.82 -7.71 -18.24
CA LEU A 369 9.72 -6.73 -17.68
C LEU A 369 10.92 -6.45 -18.58
N ASN A 370 11.52 -7.48 -19.18
CA ASN A 370 12.58 -7.31 -20.19
C ASN A 370 12.07 -6.60 -21.44
N ALA A 371 10.93 -7.00 -21.98
CA ALA A 371 10.32 -6.34 -23.14
C ALA A 371 10.04 -4.85 -22.86
N THR A 372 9.60 -4.52 -21.64
CA THR A 372 9.42 -3.13 -21.18
C THR A 372 10.74 -2.36 -21.24
N LEU A 373 11.81 -2.91 -20.68
CA LEU A 373 13.13 -2.28 -20.64
C LEU A 373 13.73 -2.17 -22.04
N ASP A 374 13.51 -3.15 -22.93
CA ASP A 374 13.97 -3.10 -24.33
C ASP A 374 13.26 -1.99 -25.12
N ARG A 375 11.96 -1.81 -24.94
CA ARG A 375 11.20 -0.69 -25.55
C ARG A 375 11.68 0.67 -25.04
N ILE A 376 11.93 0.79 -23.73
CA ILE A 376 12.49 2.02 -23.15
C ILE A 376 13.89 2.30 -23.73
N ALA A 377 14.73 1.28 -23.88
CA ALA A 377 16.06 1.44 -24.45
C ALA A 377 16.03 1.94 -25.90
N GLU A 378 15.10 1.43 -26.71
CA GLU A 378 14.92 1.88 -28.09
C GLU A 378 14.39 3.32 -28.16
N PHE A 379 13.40 3.64 -27.32
CA PHE A 379 12.89 5.00 -27.20
C PHE A 379 14.00 5.98 -26.78
N ALA A 380 14.84 5.62 -25.81
CA ALA A 380 15.91 6.46 -25.32
C ALA A 380 16.95 6.74 -26.42
N LYS A 381 17.31 5.75 -27.24
CA LYS A 381 18.24 5.95 -28.38
C LYS A 381 17.73 6.95 -29.40
N THR A 382 16.43 6.89 -29.70
CA THR A 382 15.82 7.67 -30.79
C THR A 382 15.36 9.06 -30.34
N ASN A 383 15.01 9.24 -29.06
CA ASN A 383 14.32 10.46 -28.59
C ASN A 383 15.05 11.23 -27.48
N LEU A 384 16.00 10.60 -26.76
CA LEU A 384 16.68 11.22 -25.62
C LEU A 384 18.16 11.54 -25.89
N ASN A 385 18.77 11.00 -26.94
CA ASN A 385 20.19 11.20 -27.30
C ASN A 385 20.40 12.23 -28.44
N GLY A 386 19.44 13.12 -28.64
CA GLY A 386 19.48 14.18 -29.66
C GLY A 386 20.08 15.50 -29.17
#